data_a1f3c319dacb9e26f2b7f72c02171a17
#
_entry.id   a1f3c319dacb9e26f2b7f72c02171a17
#
_cell.length_a   1.000
_cell.length_b   1.000
_cell.length_c   1.000
_cell.angle_alpha   90.00
_cell.angle_beta   90.00
_cell.angle_gamma   90.00
#
_symmetry.space_group_name_H-M   'P 1'
#
loop_
_entity.id
_entity.type
_entity.pdbx_description
1 polymer ?
#
loop_
_entity_poly.entity_id
_entity_poly.type
_entity_poly.pdbx_seq_one_letter_code
_entity_poly.pdbx_strand_id
1 'polypeptide(L)'
;AEDGIRDQPRSRGLGDVYKRQELVDEIGELLGTRGKEFGTVTSRKRRCGWFDGVLVRQTIKISGIDSIALTKLDVLDELDEIKMCVEYDLNGKKIDYLPAAVEDQLKIKPIYKTFDGWKTSTNGIKNINDLPENAKKYLFAIEDFIGAKISSISTSPERDDTILVENPFEI
;
A
#
# COMPACT_ATOMS: atom_id res chain seq x y z
N ALA A 1 34.08 -2.12 20.99
CA ALA A 1 34.11 -2.58 19.58
C ALA A 1 32.69 -2.86 19.02
N GLU A 2 31.63 -2.49 19.74
CA GLU A 2 30.23 -2.74 19.30
C GLU A 2 29.48 -1.48 18.81
N ASP A 3 30.07 -0.31 18.95
CA ASP A 3 29.41 0.95 18.59
C ASP A 3 29.62 1.37 17.11
N GLY A 4 30.51 0.72 16.37
CA GLY A 4 30.82 1.09 14.98
C GLY A 4 29.80 0.62 13.94
N ILE A 5 28.82 -0.24 14.30
CA ILE A 5 27.84 -0.80 13.37
C ILE A 5 26.52 0.01 13.34
N ARG A 6 26.32 0.92 14.29
CA ARG A 6 25.06 1.68 14.42
C ARG A 6 24.92 2.86 13.45
N ASP A 7 26.01 3.39 12.95
CA ASP A 7 26.02 4.62 12.13
C ASP A 7 26.39 4.42 10.67
N GLN A 8 26.27 3.23 10.14
CA GLN A 8 26.29 3.10 8.68
C GLN A 8 25.08 3.85 8.13
N PRO A 9 25.27 4.80 7.19
CA PRO A 9 24.17 5.45 6.50
C PRO A 9 23.44 4.35 5.72
N ARG A 10 22.45 3.75 6.37
CA ARG A 10 21.54 2.81 5.72
C ARG A 10 20.92 3.57 4.57
N SER A 11 21.13 3.04 3.39
CA SER A 11 20.64 3.51 2.11
C SER A 11 19.55 4.58 2.27
N ARG A 12 19.92 5.84 2.07
CA ARG A 12 18.98 6.95 1.95
C ARG A 12 18.25 6.84 0.61
N GLY A 13 17.80 5.62 0.30
CA GLY A 13 16.98 5.32 -0.85
C GLY A 13 15.51 5.55 -0.53
N LEU A 14 14.65 5.04 -1.38
CA LEU A 14 13.18 5.08 -1.27
C LEU A 14 12.62 4.84 0.15
N GLY A 15 13.38 4.22 1.05
CA GLY A 15 13.00 3.98 2.43
C GLY A 15 12.75 5.21 3.29
N ASP A 16 13.31 6.40 2.99
CA ASP A 16 13.04 7.62 3.73
C ASP A 16 11.79 8.36 3.24
N VAL A 17 11.36 8.09 2.01
CA VAL A 17 10.12 8.62 1.44
C VAL A 17 8.91 8.02 2.15
N TYR A 18 8.96 6.74 2.48
CA TYR A 18 7.90 6.05 3.22
C TYR A 18 7.67 6.59 4.64
N LYS A 19 8.62 7.30 5.23
CA LYS A 19 8.43 7.92 6.56
C LYS A 19 7.30 8.92 6.61
N ARG A 20 6.92 9.53 5.49
CA ARG A 20 5.92 10.60 5.48
C ARG A 20 4.50 10.13 5.29
N GLN A 21 4.33 8.91 4.81
CA GLN A 21 3.03 8.25 4.72
C GLN A 21 2.82 7.25 5.85
N GLU A 22 3.82 7.08 6.72
CA GLU A 22 3.70 6.27 7.91
C GLU A 22 2.62 6.86 8.83
N LEU A 23 1.64 6.04 9.15
CA LEU A 23 0.65 6.35 10.14
C LEU A 23 1.21 6.01 11.52
N VAL A 24 1.39 7.04 12.34
CA VAL A 24 1.88 6.91 13.73
C VAL A 24 0.74 6.97 14.75
N ASP A 25 -0.48 6.79 14.28
CA ASP A 25 -1.73 6.80 15.04
C ASP A 25 -2.25 5.37 15.30
N GLU A 26 -3.43 5.28 15.89
CA GLU A 26 -4.10 4.01 16.20
C GLU A 26 -4.35 3.15 14.96
N ILE A 27 -4.59 3.79 13.80
CA ILE A 27 -4.79 3.08 12.53
C ILE A 27 -3.48 2.44 12.07
N GLY A 28 -2.36 3.15 12.16
CA GLY A 28 -1.04 2.62 11.84
C GLY A 28 -0.67 1.42 12.73
N GLU A 29 -1.01 1.49 14.03
CA GLU A 29 -0.84 0.37 14.96
C GLU A 29 -1.71 -0.83 14.59
N LEU A 30 -2.95 -0.59 14.25
CA LEU A 30 -3.91 -1.62 13.84
C LEU A 30 -3.44 -2.32 12.56
N LEU A 31 -3.06 -1.58 11.52
CA LEU A 31 -2.55 -2.12 10.28
C LEU A 31 -1.29 -2.98 10.52
N GLY A 32 -0.36 -2.49 11.36
CA GLY A 32 0.86 -3.19 11.71
C GLY A 32 0.62 -4.50 12.46
N THR A 33 -0.30 -4.48 13.42
CA THR A 33 -0.60 -5.62 14.27
C THR A 33 -1.41 -6.68 13.51
N ARG A 34 -2.48 -6.29 12.85
CA ARG A 34 -3.32 -7.20 12.06
C ARG A 34 -2.58 -7.76 10.86
N GLY A 35 -1.85 -6.91 10.15
CA GLY A 35 -1.01 -7.31 9.02
C GLY A 35 0.21 -8.12 9.42
N LYS A 36 0.50 -8.30 10.72
CA LYS A 36 1.72 -8.93 11.23
C LYS A 36 2.97 -8.33 10.58
N GLU A 37 3.00 -7.00 10.47
CA GLU A 37 4.07 -6.28 9.79
C GLU A 37 5.30 -6.13 10.68
N PHE A 38 6.01 -7.25 10.85
CA PHE A 38 7.27 -7.36 11.57
C PHE A 38 8.33 -8.02 10.70
N GLY A 39 9.58 -7.64 10.93
CA GLY A 39 10.71 -8.29 10.28
C GLY A 39 10.87 -9.73 10.80
N THR A 40 10.90 -10.70 9.89
CA THR A 40 10.94 -12.14 10.23
C THR A 40 12.13 -12.50 11.13
N VAL A 41 13.29 -11.88 10.89
CA VAL A 41 14.53 -12.19 11.64
C VAL A 41 14.71 -11.24 12.82
N THR A 42 14.41 -9.96 12.65
CA THR A 42 14.71 -8.93 13.65
C THR A 42 13.54 -8.59 14.55
N SER A 43 12.35 -9.14 14.28
CA SER A 43 11.07 -8.76 14.93
C SER A 43 10.82 -7.23 14.94
N ARG A 44 11.55 -6.47 14.12
CA ARG A 44 11.39 -5.03 14.04
C ARG A 44 10.07 -4.71 13.35
N LYS A 45 9.28 -3.82 13.94
CA LYS A 45 8.04 -3.30 13.36
C LYS A 45 8.34 -2.64 12.02
N ARG A 46 7.55 -2.99 11.00
CA ARG A 46 7.53 -2.32 9.71
C ARG A 46 6.64 -1.07 9.79
N ARG A 47 6.92 -0.11 8.95
CA ARG A 47 6.12 1.10 8.83
C ARG A 47 4.90 0.80 7.99
N CYS A 48 3.72 1.20 8.48
CA CYS A 48 2.45 1.01 7.80
C CYS A 48 1.85 2.36 7.45
N GLY A 49 1.11 2.41 6.36
CA GLY A 49 0.42 3.59 5.89
C GLY A 49 -0.63 3.24 4.84
N TRP A 50 -1.38 4.25 4.42
CA TRP A 50 -2.36 4.09 3.35
C TRP A 50 -1.70 3.78 2.01
N PHE A 51 -2.46 3.17 1.11
CA PHE A 51 -2.00 2.87 -0.25
C PHE A 51 -1.60 4.14 -0.99
N ASP A 52 -0.36 4.16 -1.49
CA ASP A 52 0.18 5.27 -2.27
C ASP A 52 -0.02 5.04 -3.76
N GLY A 53 -1.16 5.48 -4.26
CA GLY A 53 -1.49 5.35 -5.68
C GLY A 53 -0.54 6.13 -6.59
N VAL A 54 -0.05 7.29 -6.14
CA VAL A 54 0.88 8.13 -6.94
C VAL A 54 2.19 7.41 -7.17
N LEU A 55 2.78 6.86 -6.09
CA LEU A 55 4.05 6.13 -6.17
C LEU A 55 3.89 4.85 -6.99
N VAL A 56 2.82 4.08 -6.76
CA VAL A 56 2.57 2.85 -7.51
C VAL A 56 2.37 3.15 -8.99
N ARG A 57 1.56 4.14 -9.35
CA ARG A 57 1.36 4.57 -10.75
C ARG A 57 2.67 4.98 -11.42
N GLN A 58 3.51 5.73 -10.72
CA GLN A 58 4.82 6.13 -11.23
C GLN A 58 5.72 4.91 -11.45
N THR A 59 5.75 3.98 -10.51
CA THR A 59 6.53 2.74 -10.60
C THR A 59 6.08 1.88 -11.77
N ILE A 60 4.78 1.72 -11.97
CA ILE A 60 4.18 1.00 -13.11
C ILE A 60 4.68 1.57 -14.43
N LYS A 61 4.61 2.91 -14.59
CA LYS A 61 5.04 3.59 -15.83
C LYS A 61 6.54 3.45 -16.09
N ILE A 62 7.37 3.55 -15.05
CA ILE A 62 8.84 3.47 -15.20
C ILE A 62 9.29 2.05 -15.46
N SER A 63 8.65 1.06 -14.85
CA SER A 63 9.07 -0.34 -14.89
C SER A 63 8.35 -1.18 -15.94
N GLY A 64 7.36 -0.61 -16.67
CA GLY A 64 6.58 -1.35 -17.66
C GLY A 64 5.80 -2.52 -17.05
N ILE A 65 5.12 -2.26 -15.93
CA ILE A 65 4.34 -3.27 -15.20
C ILE A 65 2.94 -3.33 -15.81
N ASP A 66 2.48 -4.51 -16.21
CA ASP A 66 1.17 -4.73 -16.79
C ASP A 66 0.09 -4.98 -15.73
N SER A 67 0.44 -5.68 -14.66
CA SER A 67 -0.49 -5.97 -13.56
C SER A 67 0.21 -6.04 -12.21
N ILE A 68 -0.56 -5.92 -11.14
CA ILE A 68 -0.08 -6.00 -9.76
C ILE A 68 -0.77 -7.13 -8.99
N ALA A 69 -0.09 -7.70 -8.00
CA ALA A 69 -0.67 -8.55 -6.98
C ALA A 69 -0.94 -7.70 -5.73
N LEU A 70 -2.20 -7.59 -5.32
CA LEU A 70 -2.59 -6.89 -4.10
C LEU A 70 -2.71 -7.90 -2.97
N THR A 71 -2.01 -7.65 -1.87
CA THR A 71 -1.98 -8.58 -0.74
C THR A 71 -2.63 -7.97 0.50
N LYS A 72 -3.11 -8.86 1.40
CA LYS A 72 -3.60 -8.47 2.73
C LYS A 72 -4.84 -7.57 2.70
N LEU A 73 -5.80 -7.86 1.83
CA LEU A 73 -7.06 -7.12 1.79
C LEU A 73 -7.81 -7.21 3.12
N ASP A 74 -7.77 -8.37 3.76
CA ASP A 74 -8.37 -8.71 5.06
C ASP A 74 -7.93 -7.78 6.21
N VAL A 75 -6.78 -7.18 6.11
CA VAL A 75 -6.28 -6.24 7.13
C VAL A 75 -7.16 -4.99 7.25
N LEU A 76 -7.88 -4.64 6.18
CA LEU A 76 -8.73 -3.45 6.10
C LEU A 76 -10.18 -3.70 6.56
N ASP A 77 -10.57 -4.93 6.85
CA ASP A 77 -11.97 -5.37 7.04
C ASP A 77 -12.78 -4.59 8.07
N GLU A 78 -12.15 -4.13 9.16
CA GLU A 78 -12.86 -3.46 10.28
C GLU A 78 -12.82 -1.94 10.24
N LEU A 79 -12.15 -1.37 9.23
CA LEU A 79 -12.02 0.07 9.13
C LEU A 79 -13.34 0.72 8.69
N ASP A 80 -13.65 1.87 9.29
CA ASP A 80 -14.79 2.70 8.89
C ASP A 80 -14.51 3.38 7.55
N GLU A 81 -13.28 3.86 7.40
CA GLU A 81 -12.82 4.57 6.22
C GLU A 81 -11.46 4.01 5.78
N ILE A 82 -11.27 3.95 4.48
CA ILE A 82 -10.01 3.54 3.84
C ILE A 82 -9.56 4.68 2.95
N LYS A 83 -8.27 4.96 2.94
CA LYS A 83 -7.73 6.08 2.17
C LYS A 83 -6.73 5.61 1.13
N MET A 84 -6.66 6.34 0.01
CA MET A 84 -5.65 6.17 -1.03
C MET A 84 -5.03 7.53 -1.32
N CYS A 85 -3.71 7.60 -1.32
CA CYS A 85 -3.01 8.81 -1.74
C CYS A 85 -3.13 8.97 -3.26
N VAL A 86 -3.69 10.10 -3.69
CA VAL A 86 -3.96 10.42 -5.10
C VAL A 86 -3.14 11.58 -5.64
N GLU A 87 -2.61 12.43 -4.77
CA GLU A 87 -1.76 13.56 -5.10
C GLU A 87 -0.81 13.83 -3.92
N TYR A 88 0.22 14.63 -4.16
CA TYR A 88 1.03 15.23 -3.10
C TYR A 88 0.90 16.75 -3.14
N ASP A 89 0.90 17.37 -1.97
CA ASP A 89 1.16 18.81 -1.83
C ASP A 89 2.65 19.03 -1.60
N LEU A 90 3.28 19.82 -2.45
CA LEU A 90 4.65 20.27 -2.29
C LEU A 90 4.65 21.80 -2.15
N ASN A 91 4.77 22.31 -0.93
CA ASN A 91 4.79 23.75 -0.63
C ASN A 91 3.58 24.52 -1.18
N GLY A 92 2.37 23.94 -1.10
CA GLY A 92 1.12 24.52 -1.62
C GLY A 92 0.84 24.23 -3.09
N LYS A 93 1.73 23.51 -3.79
CA LYS A 93 1.51 23.08 -5.17
C LYS A 93 1.18 21.57 -5.20
N LYS A 94 0.06 21.23 -5.83
CA LYS A 94 -0.32 19.83 -6.07
C LYS A 94 0.54 19.23 -7.17
N ILE A 95 1.08 18.05 -6.92
CA ILE A 95 1.86 17.27 -7.88
C ILE A 95 1.37 15.81 -7.87
N ASP A 96 1.47 15.16 -9.01
CA ASP A 96 1.00 13.79 -9.25
C ASP A 96 2.15 12.81 -9.51
N TYR A 97 3.33 13.14 -9.03
CA TYR A 97 4.54 12.34 -9.10
C TYR A 97 5.38 12.49 -7.83
N LEU A 98 6.21 11.49 -7.54
CA LEU A 98 7.18 11.58 -6.46
C LEU A 98 8.42 12.35 -6.96
N PRO A 99 8.81 13.46 -6.32
CA PRO A 99 10.00 14.20 -6.71
C PRO A 99 11.28 13.36 -6.58
N ALA A 100 12.23 13.56 -7.47
CA ALA A 100 13.53 12.87 -7.40
C ALA A 100 14.43 13.44 -6.30
N ALA A 101 14.34 14.75 -6.01
CA ALA A 101 15.16 15.41 -5.00
C ALA A 101 14.70 15.03 -3.57
N VAL A 102 15.64 14.60 -2.74
CA VAL A 102 15.36 14.17 -1.35
C VAL A 102 14.77 15.33 -0.53
N GLU A 103 15.26 16.56 -0.73
CA GLU A 103 14.76 17.76 -0.06
C GLU A 103 13.27 18.00 -0.35
N ASP A 104 12.82 17.74 -1.56
CA ASP A 104 11.40 17.87 -1.94
C ASP A 104 10.58 16.70 -1.42
N GLN A 105 11.11 15.48 -1.52
CA GLN A 105 10.48 14.31 -0.89
C GLN A 105 10.24 14.51 0.60
N LEU A 106 11.13 15.24 1.27
CA LEU A 106 10.97 15.56 2.69
C LEU A 106 9.87 16.59 2.98
N LYS A 107 9.38 17.32 2.00
CA LYS A 107 8.37 18.39 2.16
C LYS A 107 6.98 17.99 1.67
N ILE A 108 6.87 16.93 0.86
CA ILE A 108 5.58 16.51 0.35
C ILE A 108 4.62 16.09 1.48
N LYS A 109 3.34 16.40 1.28
CA LYS A 109 2.25 15.93 2.13
C LYS A 109 1.27 15.15 1.26
N PRO A 110 0.88 13.93 1.65
CA PRO A 110 -0.08 13.14 0.87
C PRO A 110 -1.47 13.78 0.91
N ILE A 111 -2.14 13.79 -0.24
CA ILE A 111 -3.54 14.15 -0.39
C ILE A 111 -4.31 12.85 -0.64
N TYR A 112 -5.28 12.57 0.22
CA TYR A 112 -6.01 11.31 0.21
C TYR A 112 -7.40 11.45 -0.40
N LYS A 113 -7.81 10.43 -1.14
CA LYS A 113 -9.21 10.12 -1.44
C LYS A 113 -9.69 9.11 -0.41
N THR A 114 -10.83 9.38 0.20
CA THR A 114 -11.46 8.51 1.21
C THR A 114 -12.52 7.63 0.56
N PHE A 115 -12.60 6.39 1.02
CA PHE A 115 -13.59 5.38 0.65
C PHE A 115 -14.24 4.84 1.90
N ASP A 116 -15.51 4.46 1.80
CA ASP A 116 -16.20 3.77 2.88
C ASP A 116 -15.60 2.38 3.09
N GLY A 117 -15.36 2.02 4.33
CA GLY A 117 -14.99 0.66 4.69
C GLY A 117 -16.13 -0.33 4.46
N TRP A 118 -15.84 -1.61 4.54
CA TRP A 118 -16.84 -2.64 4.31
C TRP A 118 -17.27 -3.38 5.57
N LYS A 119 -16.55 -3.28 6.68
CA LYS A 119 -16.88 -3.86 8.00
C LYS A 119 -17.35 -5.33 7.98
N THR A 120 -16.93 -6.06 6.98
CA THR A 120 -17.26 -7.46 6.79
C THR A 120 -15.97 -8.22 6.52
N SER A 121 -15.81 -9.39 7.10
CA SER A 121 -14.60 -10.17 6.88
C SER A 121 -14.47 -10.59 5.42
N THR A 122 -13.30 -10.31 4.84
CA THR A 122 -12.90 -10.81 3.54
C THR A 122 -11.99 -12.04 3.65
N ASN A 123 -11.67 -12.45 4.89
CA ASN A 123 -10.77 -13.57 5.15
C ASN A 123 -11.28 -14.87 4.51
N GLY A 124 -10.43 -15.50 3.69
CA GLY A 124 -10.73 -16.77 3.03
C GLY A 124 -11.64 -16.67 1.81
N ILE A 125 -12.04 -15.47 1.37
CA ILE A 125 -12.81 -15.31 0.12
C ILE A 125 -11.90 -15.62 -1.07
N LYS A 126 -12.41 -16.48 -1.98
CA LYS A 126 -11.67 -16.99 -3.16
C LYS A 126 -12.23 -16.51 -4.49
N ASN A 127 -13.35 -15.80 -4.48
CA ASN A 127 -13.97 -15.27 -5.69
C ASN A 127 -14.22 -13.76 -5.52
N ILE A 128 -13.83 -12.98 -6.52
CA ILE A 128 -14.00 -11.52 -6.51
C ILE A 128 -15.47 -11.09 -6.37
N ASN A 129 -16.40 -11.89 -6.88
CA ASN A 129 -17.83 -11.59 -6.80
C ASN A 129 -18.37 -11.67 -5.36
N ASP A 130 -17.72 -12.45 -4.50
CA ASP A 130 -18.12 -12.65 -3.11
C ASP A 130 -17.59 -11.55 -2.18
N LEU A 131 -16.70 -10.68 -2.69
CA LEU A 131 -16.20 -9.54 -1.95
C LEU A 131 -17.31 -8.52 -1.66
N PRO A 132 -17.28 -7.86 -0.50
CA PRO A 132 -18.18 -6.73 -0.21
C PRO A 132 -18.12 -5.65 -1.29
N GLU A 133 -19.25 -5.01 -1.57
CA GLU A 133 -19.34 -3.99 -2.63
C GLU A 133 -18.34 -2.82 -2.45
N ASN A 134 -18.14 -2.37 -1.20
CA ASN A 134 -17.17 -1.31 -0.94
C ASN A 134 -15.72 -1.77 -1.17
N ALA A 135 -15.41 -3.04 -0.89
CA ALA A 135 -14.11 -3.61 -1.23
C ALA A 135 -13.90 -3.63 -2.75
N LYS A 136 -14.89 -4.08 -3.53
CA LYS A 136 -14.84 -4.04 -5.02
C LYS A 136 -14.66 -2.62 -5.54
N LYS A 137 -15.39 -1.65 -5.00
CA LYS A 137 -15.25 -0.23 -5.37
C LYS A 137 -13.84 0.30 -5.09
N TYR A 138 -13.25 -0.07 -3.97
CA TYR A 138 -11.90 0.33 -3.62
C TYR A 138 -10.86 -0.29 -4.57
N LEU A 139 -10.97 -1.58 -4.86
CA LEU A 139 -10.09 -2.30 -5.81
C LEU A 139 -10.18 -1.68 -7.22
N PHE A 140 -11.40 -1.44 -7.71
CA PHE A 140 -11.63 -0.79 -9.00
C PHE A 140 -11.04 0.63 -9.06
N ALA A 141 -11.18 1.40 -7.97
CA ALA A 141 -10.60 2.73 -7.89
C ALA A 141 -9.07 2.71 -7.89
N ILE A 142 -8.44 1.67 -7.33
CA ILE A 142 -7.00 1.45 -7.43
C ILE A 142 -6.61 1.21 -8.89
N GLU A 143 -7.23 0.23 -9.56
CA GLU A 143 -6.95 -0.09 -10.97
C GLU A 143 -7.08 1.13 -11.88
N ASP A 144 -8.20 1.85 -11.76
CA ASP A 144 -8.48 3.05 -12.55
C ASP A 144 -7.41 4.13 -12.33
N PHE A 145 -7.01 4.34 -11.09
CA PHE A 145 -6.03 5.36 -10.75
C PHE A 145 -4.61 5.02 -11.20
N ILE A 146 -4.17 3.77 -10.98
CA ILE A 146 -2.80 3.36 -11.30
C ILE A 146 -2.61 3.01 -12.79
N GLY A 147 -3.71 2.73 -13.51
CA GLY A 147 -3.70 2.35 -14.93
C GLY A 147 -3.13 0.97 -15.20
N ALA A 148 -3.23 0.04 -14.24
CA ALA A 148 -2.83 -1.36 -14.38
C ALA A 148 -3.84 -2.27 -13.67
N LYS A 149 -3.95 -3.52 -14.13
CA LYS A 149 -4.86 -4.50 -13.56
C LYS A 149 -4.37 -5.07 -12.23
N ILE A 150 -5.30 -5.46 -11.36
CA ILE A 150 -5.00 -6.30 -10.21
C ILE A 150 -5.21 -7.75 -10.64
N SER A 151 -4.12 -8.48 -10.89
CA SER A 151 -4.19 -9.87 -11.37
C SER A 151 -4.51 -10.86 -10.26
N SER A 152 -4.12 -10.56 -9.02
CA SER A 152 -4.43 -11.42 -7.87
C SER A 152 -4.60 -10.61 -6.59
N ILE A 153 -5.43 -11.15 -5.67
CA ILE A 153 -5.74 -10.49 -4.38
C ILE A 153 -5.64 -11.56 -3.29
N SER A 154 -4.78 -11.36 -2.29
CA SER A 154 -4.79 -12.24 -1.12
C SER A 154 -5.75 -11.70 -0.06
N THR A 155 -6.55 -12.60 0.49
CA THR A 155 -7.57 -12.35 1.51
C THR A 155 -7.24 -12.97 2.86
N SER A 156 -6.09 -13.66 2.97
CA SER A 156 -5.54 -14.19 4.21
C SER A 156 -4.04 -14.47 4.06
N PRO A 157 -3.35 -14.87 5.13
CA PRO A 157 -1.98 -15.36 5.06
C PRO A 157 -1.80 -16.70 4.34
N GLU A 158 -2.89 -17.47 4.18
CA GLU A 158 -2.86 -18.80 3.56
C GLU A 158 -2.76 -18.67 2.03
N ARG A 159 -1.92 -19.52 1.43
CA ARG A 159 -1.68 -19.50 -0.02
C ARG A 159 -2.96 -19.76 -0.83
N ASP A 160 -3.83 -20.61 -0.32
CA ASP A 160 -5.06 -21.02 -1.01
C ASP A 160 -6.17 -19.97 -0.94
N ASP A 161 -5.99 -18.92 -0.14
CA ASP A 161 -6.91 -17.81 0.03
C ASP A 161 -6.49 -16.61 -0.84
N THR A 162 -6.21 -16.92 -2.11
CA THR A 162 -5.86 -15.93 -3.13
C THR A 162 -6.91 -15.95 -4.23
N ILE A 163 -7.53 -14.79 -4.47
CA ILE A 163 -8.42 -14.59 -5.63
C ILE A 163 -7.50 -14.39 -6.84
N LEU A 164 -7.56 -15.27 -7.82
CA LEU A 164 -6.95 -15.07 -9.13
C LEU A 164 -7.97 -14.36 -10.02
N VAL A 165 -7.74 -13.08 -10.31
CA VAL A 165 -8.62 -12.25 -11.14
C VAL A 165 -8.30 -12.47 -12.61
N GLU A 166 -7.02 -12.50 -12.95
CA GLU A 166 -6.51 -12.71 -14.29
C GLU A 166 -5.22 -13.54 -14.21
N ASN A 167 -5.06 -14.51 -15.08
CA ASN A 167 -3.83 -15.28 -15.13
C ASN A 167 -2.75 -14.46 -15.85
N PRO A 168 -1.72 -13.94 -15.16
CA PRO A 168 -0.70 -13.12 -15.80
C PRO A 168 0.20 -13.86 -16.79
N PHE A 169 0.06 -15.18 -16.90
CA PHE A 169 0.82 -16.03 -17.82
C PHE A 169 0.02 -16.48 -19.06
N GLU A 170 -1.26 -16.15 -19.12
CA GLU A 170 -2.11 -16.36 -20.30
C GLU A 170 -2.12 -15.05 -21.11
N ILE A 171 -1.34 -15.02 -22.19
CA ILE A 171 -1.26 -13.93 -23.16
C ILE A 171 -2.17 -14.27 -24.34
#